data_6cf25190c0ce3e02f6a383c03961b387
#
_entry.id   6cf25190c0ce3e02f6a383c03961b387
#
_cell.length_a   1.000
_cell.length_b   1.000
_cell.length_c   1.000
_cell.angle_alpha   90.00
_cell.angle_beta   90.00
_cell.angle_gamma   90.00
#
_symmetry.space_group_name_H-M   'P 1'
#
loop_
_entity.id
_entity.type
_entity.pdbx_description
1 polymer ?
#
loop_
_entity_poly.entity_id
_entity_poly.type
_entity_poly.pdbx_seq_one_letter_code
_entity_poly.pdbx_strand_id
1 'polypeptide(L)'
;MKTPVSRVGNKTAILHILYAVFPQKYERFVDVFGGSGSVLLGSPYPCNFEVYNDFDRNLVNLFRCMKERTMATIRELGFFNLNSREDFNALRDFFESEKFEDKYLGEEQLLTELILPPLQAEEMKEIRTKITKDYDVRRAAMFLKLLRYSYSSGCKSYASQPFDIRRLFDLIKQVESRMANVVVENQDFETLIKHYDRDGAFFYADPPYLSTEGMYEVSFNYDDHLRLKRTLENIKGKFLLSYNDCEEIREMYSDFSILDFSRQHSMAQRYEAGKEFKELLIGNYDLYERERNRPKQLTMFNPYENFNYEKILKECILSCKIKKQTNLR
;
A
#
# COMPACT_ATOMS: atom_id res chain seq x y z
N MET A 1 8.86 -4.11 7.66
CA MET A 1 8.02 -3.81 8.84
C MET A 1 6.54 -4.05 8.55
N LYS A 2 5.66 -4.04 9.56
CA LYS A 2 4.20 -4.12 9.33
C LYS A 2 3.61 -2.71 9.11
N THR A 3 2.60 -2.60 8.24
CA THR A 3 1.86 -1.35 8.06
C THR A 3 0.88 -1.11 9.22
N PRO A 4 0.72 0.12 9.73
CA PRO A 4 -0.35 0.48 10.66
C PRO A 4 -1.72 0.57 9.99
N VAL A 5 -1.76 0.70 8.67
CA VAL A 5 -2.98 0.90 7.87
C VAL A 5 -3.56 -0.45 7.48
N SER A 6 -4.80 -0.73 7.89
CA SER A 6 -5.56 -1.85 7.37
C SER A 6 -6.46 -1.37 6.22
N ARG A 7 -6.49 -2.12 5.11
CA ARG A 7 -7.34 -1.82 3.95
C ARG A 7 -7.70 -3.11 3.22
N VAL A 8 -8.85 -3.12 2.57
CA VAL A 8 -9.23 -4.21 1.63
C VAL A 8 -8.17 -4.30 0.54
N GLY A 9 -7.82 -5.51 0.10
CA GLY A 9 -6.78 -5.70 -0.91
C GLY A 9 -5.35 -5.68 -0.37
N ASN A 10 -5.13 -5.52 0.95
CA ASN A 10 -3.80 -5.54 1.54
C ASN A 10 -3.01 -6.81 1.16
N LYS A 11 -1.78 -6.61 0.68
CA LYS A 11 -0.90 -7.69 0.19
C LYS A 11 -0.05 -8.38 1.26
N THR A 12 -0.25 -8.06 2.56
CA THR A 12 0.57 -8.60 3.67
C THR A 12 0.69 -10.13 3.63
N ALA A 13 -0.37 -10.84 3.26
CA ALA A 13 -0.37 -12.30 3.21
C ALA A 13 0.50 -12.90 2.08
N ILE A 14 0.74 -12.14 1.01
CA ILE A 14 1.46 -12.60 -0.19
C ILE A 14 2.79 -11.87 -0.42
N LEU A 15 3.23 -11.05 0.52
CA LEU A 15 4.49 -10.28 0.39
C LEU A 15 5.68 -11.19 0.07
N HIS A 16 5.73 -12.38 0.65
CA HIS A 16 6.78 -13.36 0.39
C HIS A 16 6.80 -13.82 -1.08
N ILE A 17 5.63 -13.97 -1.72
CA ILE A 17 5.51 -14.30 -3.15
C ILE A 17 5.95 -13.09 -3.98
N LEU A 18 5.44 -11.90 -3.66
CA LEU A 18 5.77 -10.67 -4.38
C LEU A 18 7.28 -10.41 -4.39
N TYR A 19 7.92 -10.48 -3.22
CA TYR A 19 9.36 -10.20 -3.13
C TYR A 19 10.23 -11.28 -3.79
N ALA A 20 9.73 -12.51 -3.91
CA ALA A 20 10.42 -13.57 -4.64
C ALA A 20 10.54 -13.28 -6.13
N VAL A 21 9.56 -12.58 -6.69
CA VAL A 21 9.51 -12.24 -8.13
C VAL A 21 9.93 -10.80 -8.44
N PHE A 22 10.29 -9.98 -7.44
CA PHE A 22 10.84 -8.65 -7.70
C PHE A 22 12.10 -8.74 -8.58
N PRO A 23 12.38 -7.78 -9.45
CA PRO A 23 13.60 -7.77 -10.24
C PRO A 23 14.84 -7.84 -9.34
N GLN A 24 15.89 -8.53 -9.79
CA GLN A 24 17.11 -8.67 -9.00
C GLN A 24 17.80 -7.33 -8.77
N LYS A 25 17.75 -6.43 -9.75
CA LYS A 25 18.37 -5.11 -9.71
C LYS A 25 17.38 -4.04 -10.16
N TYR A 26 17.28 -2.99 -9.39
CA TYR A 26 16.60 -1.74 -9.72
C TYR A 26 17.17 -0.61 -8.85
N GLU A 27 17.11 0.60 -9.34
CA GLU A 27 17.65 1.80 -8.68
C GLU A 27 16.52 2.62 -8.02
N ARG A 28 15.31 2.46 -8.54
CA ARG A 28 14.10 3.16 -8.12
C ARG A 28 12.96 2.19 -7.96
N PHE A 29 12.20 2.38 -6.91
CA PHE A 29 10.97 1.64 -6.66
C PHE A 29 9.79 2.61 -6.60
N VAL A 30 8.73 2.33 -7.36
CA VAL A 30 7.51 3.13 -7.40
C VAL A 30 6.32 2.22 -7.09
N ASP A 31 5.70 2.43 -5.92
CA ASP A 31 4.45 1.79 -5.53
C ASP A 31 3.29 2.64 -6.07
N VAL A 32 2.74 2.23 -7.22
CA VAL A 32 1.82 3.05 -8.05
C VAL A 32 0.44 3.18 -7.41
N PHE A 33 -0.05 2.10 -6.80
CA PHE A 33 -1.32 2.03 -6.07
C PHE A 33 -1.02 1.57 -4.64
N GLY A 34 -0.38 2.45 -3.86
CA GLY A 34 0.26 2.10 -2.60
C GLY A 34 -0.68 1.54 -1.53
N GLY A 35 -1.94 1.99 -1.50
CA GLY A 35 -2.95 1.49 -0.59
C GLY A 35 -2.50 1.53 0.87
N SER A 36 -2.44 0.36 1.51
CA SER A 36 -1.95 0.24 2.89
C SER A 36 -0.44 0.43 3.05
N GLY A 37 0.31 0.63 1.98
CA GLY A 37 1.77 0.73 1.97
C GLY A 37 2.49 -0.59 2.31
N SER A 38 1.78 -1.72 2.32
CA SER A 38 2.34 -2.99 2.80
C SER A 38 3.53 -3.47 1.97
N VAL A 39 3.51 -3.22 0.67
CA VAL A 39 4.58 -3.64 -0.26
C VAL A 39 5.83 -2.80 -0.06
N LEU A 40 5.70 -1.48 -0.04
CA LEU A 40 6.83 -0.59 0.17
C LEU A 40 7.42 -0.73 1.58
N LEU A 41 6.57 -0.69 2.62
CA LEU A 41 7.02 -0.75 4.01
C LEU A 41 7.63 -2.10 4.40
N GLY A 42 7.09 -3.19 3.83
CA GLY A 42 7.54 -4.56 4.11
C GLY A 42 8.73 -4.99 3.29
N SER A 43 9.15 -4.22 2.27
CA SER A 43 10.21 -4.63 1.35
C SER A 43 11.52 -4.93 2.07
N PRO A 44 12.11 -6.12 1.84
CA PRO A 44 13.45 -6.44 2.30
C PRO A 44 14.53 -5.86 1.38
N TYR A 45 14.15 -5.20 0.29
CA TYR A 45 15.03 -4.66 -0.74
C TYR A 45 14.83 -3.16 -0.93
N PRO A 46 15.00 -2.34 0.13
CA PRO A 46 14.89 -0.88 -0.03
C PRO A 46 15.97 -0.40 -1.00
N CYS A 47 15.62 0.55 -1.83
CA CYS A 47 16.56 1.22 -2.73
C CYS A 47 16.70 2.71 -2.37
N ASN A 48 17.64 3.39 -3.01
CA ASN A 48 17.95 4.77 -2.66
C ASN A 48 16.85 5.77 -3.04
N PHE A 49 15.95 5.38 -3.95
CA PHE A 49 14.86 6.23 -4.38
C PHE A 49 13.57 5.42 -4.42
N GLU A 50 12.65 5.75 -3.54
CA GLU A 50 11.37 5.08 -3.42
C GLU A 50 10.23 6.09 -3.48
N VAL A 51 9.13 5.71 -4.11
CA VAL A 51 7.91 6.51 -4.24
C VAL A 51 6.73 5.69 -3.75
N TYR A 52 5.95 6.27 -2.85
CA TYR A 52 4.60 5.83 -2.50
C TYR A 52 3.61 6.74 -3.20
N ASN A 53 2.68 6.19 -3.95
CA ASN A 53 1.59 6.94 -4.55
C ASN A 53 0.25 6.28 -4.26
N ASP A 54 -0.77 7.07 -4.06
CA ASP A 54 -2.15 6.63 -4.10
C ASP A 54 -3.04 7.76 -4.63
N PHE A 55 -4.14 7.41 -5.27
CA PHE A 55 -5.11 8.39 -5.74
C PHE A 55 -6.05 8.86 -4.62
N ASP A 56 -6.23 8.03 -3.56
CA ASP A 56 -7.00 8.39 -2.37
C ASP A 56 -6.24 9.42 -1.52
N ARG A 57 -6.70 10.66 -1.57
CA ARG A 57 -6.13 11.78 -0.81
C ARG A 57 -6.06 11.53 0.69
N ASN A 58 -7.00 10.78 1.25
CA ASN A 58 -7.00 10.47 2.69
C ASN A 58 -5.85 9.55 3.06
N LEU A 59 -5.53 8.57 2.20
CA LEU A 59 -4.34 7.72 2.39
C LEU A 59 -3.06 8.53 2.28
N VAL A 60 -2.94 9.35 1.24
CA VAL A 60 -1.76 10.19 1.03
C VAL A 60 -1.57 11.14 2.20
N ASN A 61 -2.63 11.83 2.65
CA ASN A 61 -2.61 12.68 3.83
C ASN A 61 -2.14 11.90 5.08
N LEU A 62 -2.68 10.69 5.29
CA LEU A 62 -2.31 9.84 6.42
C LEU A 62 -0.82 9.47 6.38
N PHE A 63 -0.29 9.03 5.23
CA PHE A 63 1.12 8.68 5.11
C PHE A 63 2.05 9.87 5.26
N ARG A 64 1.69 11.04 4.72
CA ARG A 64 2.43 12.29 4.92
C ARG A 64 2.44 12.72 6.38
N CYS A 65 1.30 12.67 7.08
CA CYS A 65 1.22 12.99 8.50
C CYS A 65 2.01 12.00 9.37
N MET A 66 1.98 10.70 9.05
CA MET A 66 2.81 9.71 9.76
C MET A 66 4.31 9.94 9.52
N LYS A 67 4.70 10.40 8.34
CA LYS A 67 6.09 10.67 7.98
C LYS A 67 6.61 11.97 8.58
N GLU A 68 5.87 13.06 8.43
CA GLU A 68 6.37 14.44 8.64
C GLU A 68 5.87 15.05 9.95
N ARG A 69 4.72 14.59 10.45
CA ARG A 69 4.04 15.13 11.63
C ARG A 69 3.71 14.02 12.64
N THR A 70 4.62 13.08 12.82
CA THR A 70 4.47 11.83 13.57
C THR A 70 3.93 12.03 14.98
N MET A 71 4.54 12.94 15.76
CA MET A 71 4.13 13.17 17.14
C MET A 71 2.75 13.81 17.24
N ALA A 72 2.41 14.74 16.35
CA ALA A 72 1.08 15.32 16.27
C ALA A 72 0.02 14.28 15.92
N THR A 73 0.34 13.38 14.97
CA THR A 73 -0.53 12.26 14.57
C THR A 73 -0.77 11.29 15.73
N ILE A 74 0.27 10.91 16.47
CA ILE A 74 0.16 10.04 17.66
C ILE A 74 -0.68 10.71 18.73
N ARG A 75 -0.45 12.00 19.00
CA ARG A 75 -1.21 12.79 20.00
C ARG A 75 -2.70 12.81 19.63
N GLU A 76 -3.04 13.11 18.38
CA GLU A 76 -4.44 13.16 17.93
C GLU A 76 -5.12 11.78 17.96
N LEU A 77 -4.38 10.71 17.63
CA LEU A 77 -4.86 9.33 17.76
C LEU A 77 -5.18 8.94 19.21
N GLY A 78 -4.44 9.49 20.18
CA GLY A 78 -4.65 9.24 21.60
C GLY A 78 -5.95 9.81 22.16
N PHE A 79 -6.59 10.76 21.47
CA PHE A 79 -7.86 11.31 21.86
C PHE A 79 -9.02 10.47 21.31
N PHE A 80 -10.10 10.33 22.10
CA PHE A 80 -11.35 9.65 21.71
C PHE A 80 -11.15 8.22 21.20
N ASN A 81 -10.97 7.28 22.13
CA ASN A 81 -11.09 5.87 21.81
C ASN A 81 -12.54 5.57 21.43
N LEU A 82 -12.74 4.92 20.30
CA LEU A 82 -14.09 4.52 19.86
C LEU A 82 -14.51 3.27 20.63
N ASN A 83 -15.57 3.38 21.41
CA ASN A 83 -16.06 2.30 22.28
C ASN A 83 -17.42 1.78 21.84
N SER A 84 -18.12 2.51 21.00
CA SER A 84 -19.49 2.19 20.59
C SER A 84 -19.73 2.41 19.09
N ARG A 85 -20.83 1.86 18.60
CA ARG A 85 -21.34 2.14 17.26
C ARG A 85 -21.71 3.62 17.09
N GLU A 86 -22.20 4.22 18.16
CA GLU A 86 -22.63 5.61 18.19
C GLU A 86 -21.41 6.54 18.00
N ASP A 87 -20.31 6.29 18.74
CA ASP A 87 -19.04 7.02 18.58
C ASP A 87 -18.49 6.89 17.16
N PHE A 88 -18.57 5.67 16.61
CA PHE A 88 -18.09 5.41 15.24
C PHE A 88 -18.92 6.19 14.22
N ASN A 89 -20.25 6.19 14.32
CA ASN A 89 -21.12 6.91 13.40
C ASN A 89 -20.89 8.42 13.50
N ALA A 90 -20.81 8.96 14.72
CA ALA A 90 -20.53 10.38 14.94
C ALA A 90 -19.18 10.81 14.33
N LEU A 91 -18.15 9.96 14.47
CA LEU A 91 -16.84 10.21 13.86
C LEU A 91 -16.91 10.17 12.33
N ARG A 92 -17.61 9.18 11.75
CA ARG A 92 -17.79 9.06 10.31
C ARG A 92 -18.54 10.26 9.74
N ASP A 93 -19.68 10.62 10.34
CA ASP A 93 -20.51 11.73 9.88
C ASP A 93 -19.74 13.06 9.95
N PHE A 94 -18.91 13.24 10.98
CA PHE A 94 -18.00 14.38 11.07
C PHE A 94 -16.92 14.34 9.99
N PHE A 95 -16.32 13.19 9.74
CA PHE A 95 -15.32 13.00 8.71
C PHE A 95 -15.88 13.31 7.30
N GLU A 96 -17.10 12.87 7.01
CA GLU A 96 -17.80 13.13 5.75
C GLU A 96 -18.22 14.59 5.58
N SER A 97 -18.37 15.34 6.68
CA SER A 97 -18.77 16.78 6.63
C SER A 97 -17.67 17.69 6.05
N GLU A 98 -16.46 17.21 5.89
CA GLU A 98 -15.27 17.95 5.40
C GLU A 98 -14.91 19.23 6.18
N LYS A 99 -15.48 19.42 7.36
CA LYS A 99 -15.22 20.58 8.24
C LYS A 99 -14.00 20.31 9.13
N PHE A 100 -12.83 20.30 8.53
CA PHE A 100 -11.58 20.13 9.25
C PHE A 100 -10.83 21.46 9.38
N GLU A 101 -10.34 21.71 10.61
CA GLU A 101 -9.38 22.76 10.91
C GLU A 101 -8.11 22.10 11.46
N ASP A 102 -6.96 22.38 10.85
CA ASP A 102 -5.68 21.89 11.32
C ASP A 102 -5.16 22.72 12.49
N LYS A 103 -5.55 22.33 13.71
CA LYS A 103 -5.15 23.02 14.94
C LYS A 103 -3.65 23.00 15.23
N TYR A 104 -2.91 22.04 14.65
CA TYR A 104 -1.45 21.93 14.86
C TYR A 104 -0.66 22.93 14.02
N LEU A 105 -1.23 23.47 12.96
CA LEU A 105 -0.59 24.51 12.15
C LEU A 105 -0.25 25.74 12.99
N GLY A 106 -1.16 26.18 13.85
CA GLY A 106 -0.93 27.32 14.75
C GLY A 106 0.23 27.07 15.74
N GLU A 107 0.30 25.89 16.34
CA GLU A 107 1.41 25.51 17.22
C GLU A 107 2.74 25.49 16.47
N GLU A 108 2.78 24.95 15.26
CA GLU A 108 3.97 24.88 14.42
C GLU A 108 4.42 26.27 13.93
N GLN A 109 3.48 27.16 13.64
CA GLN A 109 3.78 28.55 13.30
C GLN A 109 4.39 29.31 14.48
N LEU A 110 3.85 29.15 15.68
CA LEU A 110 4.41 29.73 16.89
C LEU A 110 5.85 29.26 17.16
N LEU A 111 6.10 27.97 17.03
CA LEU A 111 7.47 27.40 17.14
C LEU A 111 8.41 27.99 16.09
N THR A 112 7.92 28.18 14.88
CA THR A 112 8.71 28.80 13.78
C THR A 112 9.12 30.23 14.13
N GLU A 113 8.22 31.03 14.70
CA GLU A 113 8.51 32.39 15.18
C GLU A 113 9.55 32.43 16.29
N LEU A 114 9.53 31.44 17.18
CA LEU A 114 10.49 31.37 18.30
C LEU A 114 11.90 30.98 17.85
N ILE A 115 12.03 30.24 16.75
CA ILE A 115 13.30 29.65 16.31
C ILE A 115 13.97 30.49 15.23
N LEU A 116 13.20 31.07 14.31
CA LEU A 116 13.70 31.75 13.12
C LEU A 116 13.66 33.29 13.25
N PRO A 117 14.57 34.00 12.58
CA PRO A 117 14.47 35.45 12.44
C PRO A 117 13.14 35.88 11.77
N PRO A 118 12.59 37.06 12.07
CA PRO A 118 11.23 37.47 11.67
C PRO A 118 10.90 37.27 10.18
N LEU A 119 11.78 37.67 9.28
CA LEU A 119 11.56 37.51 7.82
C LEU A 119 11.50 36.06 7.40
N GLN A 120 12.41 35.21 7.91
CA GLN A 120 12.43 33.78 7.62
C GLN A 120 11.24 33.05 8.25
N ALA A 121 10.80 33.50 9.43
CA ALA A 121 9.61 32.96 10.09
C ALA A 121 8.36 33.23 9.25
N GLU A 122 8.24 34.40 8.64
CA GLU A 122 7.10 34.77 7.82
C GLU A 122 7.04 34.01 6.50
N GLU A 123 8.18 33.84 5.82
CA GLU A 123 8.30 32.99 4.63
C GLU A 123 7.96 31.53 4.95
N MET A 124 8.47 31.01 6.07
CA MET A 124 8.21 29.65 6.48
C MET A 124 6.74 29.41 6.85
N LYS A 125 6.09 30.40 7.48
CA LYS A 125 4.64 30.34 7.75
C LYS A 125 3.81 30.27 6.45
N GLU A 126 4.19 31.07 5.47
CA GLU A 126 3.51 31.08 4.18
C GLU A 126 3.66 29.73 3.46
N ILE A 127 4.87 29.17 3.45
CA ILE A 127 5.14 27.83 2.91
C ILE A 127 4.34 26.76 3.67
N ARG A 128 4.38 26.76 5.01
CA ARG A 128 3.63 25.80 5.84
C ARG A 128 2.14 25.91 5.58
N THR A 129 1.58 27.11 5.52
CA THR A 129 0.16 27.33 5.25
C THR A 129 -0.25 26.77 3.88
N LYS A 130 0.62 26.89 2.86
CA LYS A 130 0.37 26.30 1.54
C LYS A 130 0.42 24.78 1.56
N ILE A 131 1.43 24.22 2.23
CA ILE A 131 1.61 22.75 2.34
C ILE A 131 0.50 22.13 3.17
N THR A 132 0.12 22.73 4.30
CA THR A 132 -0.86 22.16 5.23
C THR A 132 -2.31 22.25 4.77
N LYS A 133 -2.61 23.00 3.73
CA LYS A 133 -3.93 22.88 3.05
C LYS A 133 -4.22 21.45 2.61
N ASP A 134 -3.15 20.67 2.34
CA ASP A 134 -3.24 19.29 1.88
C ASP A 134 -2.89 18.26 2.98
N TYR A 135 -2.44 18.69 4.19
CA TYR A 135 -1.93 17.82 5.27
C TYR A 135 -2.59 18.10 6.62
N ASP A 136 -3.76 17.54 6.82
CA ASP A 136 -4.51 17.68 8.06
C ASP A 136 -4.28 16.47 8.98
N VAL A 137 -3.58 16.70 10.11
CA VAL A 137 -3.30 15.67 11.14
C VAL A 137 -4.57 15.11 11.75
N ARG A 138 -5.56 15.95 12.00
CA ARG A 138 -6.84 15.54 12.60
C ARG A 138 -7.61 14.63 11.64
N ARG A 139 -7.68 15.03 10.37
CA ARG A 139 -8.26 14.20 9.30
C ARG A 139 -7.55 12.88 9.17
N ALA A 140 -6.20 12.86 9.17
CA ALA A 140 -5.39 11.65 9.13
C ALA A 140 -5.68 10.70 10.30
N ALA A 141 -5.72 11.23 11.53
CA ALA A 141 -5.99 10.45 12.72
C ALA A 141 -7.42 9.86 12.72
N MET A 142 -8.42 10.65 12.32
CA MET A 142 -9.79 10.19 12.19
C MET A 142 -9.94 9.12 11.13
N PHE A 143 -9.32 9.32 9.98
CA PHE A 143 -9.33 8.32 8.90
C PHE A 143 -8.71 7.00 9.35
N LEU A 144 -7.56 7.04 10.03
CA LEU A 144 -6.95 5.82 10.57
C LEU A 144 -7.83 5.13 11.61
N LYS A 145 -8.53 5.89 12.47
CA LYS A 145 -9.53 5.32 13.40
C LYS A 145 -10.67 4.65 12.63
N LEU A 146 -11.26 5.33 11.66
CA LEU A 146 -12.34 4.75 10.83
C LEU A 146 -11.90 3.45 10.16
N LEU A 147 -10.72 3.42 9.54
CA LEU A 147 -10.16 2.20 8.95
C LEU A 147 -10.04 1.06 9.95
N ARG A 148 -9.56 1.34 11.16
CA ARG A 148 -9.28 0.31 12.18
C ARG A 148 -10.51 -0.21 12.90
N TYR A 149 -11.52 0.62 13.10
CA TYR A 149 -12.75 0.24 13.80
C TYR A 149 -13.88 -0.18 12.86
N SER A 150 -13.70 -0.06 11.54
CA SER A 150 -14.70 -0.48 10.56
C SER A 150 -14.59 -1.97 10.19
N TYR A 151 -15.73 -2.53 9.81
CA TYR A 151 -15.77 -3.85 9.19
C TYR A 151 -15.01 -3.82 7.86
N SER A 152 -14.13 -4.79 7.66
CA SER A 152 -13.29 -4.90 6.45
C SER A 152 -12.44 -3.67 6.14
N SER A 153 -12.25 -2.76 7.10
CA SER A 153 -11.51 -1.51 6.88
C SER A 153 -12.10 -0.62 5.77
N GLY A 154 -13.41 -0.69 5.57
CA GLY A 154 -14.14 0.04 4.53
C GLY A 154 -14.74 1.36 5.01
N CYS A 155 -14.46 1.84 6.22
CA CYS A 155 -14.98 3.07 6.83
C CYS A 155 -16.50 3.20 6.94
N LYS A 156 -17.29 2.24 6.43
CA LYS A 156 -18.76 2.33 6.30
C LYS A 156 -19.53 1.84 7.52
N SER A 157 -19.05 0.81 8.20
CA SER A 157 -19.76 0.18 9.31
C SER A 157 -18.82 -0.25 10.43
N TYR A 158 -19.27 -0.10 11.66
CA TYR A 158 -18.51 -0.46 12.86
C TYR A 158 -18.31 -1.98 12.98
N ALA A 159 -17.06 -2.40 13.22
CA ALA A 159 -16.69 -3.81 13.31
C ALA A 159 -17.11 -4.48 14.62
N SER A 160 -17.52 -3.71 15.63
CA SER A 160 -17.89 -4.20 16.98
C SER A 160 -16.77 -5.02 17.66
N GLN A 161 -15.52 -4.78 17.30
CA GLN A 161 -14.36 -5.45 17.91
C GLN A 161 -13.55 -4.43 18.71
N PRO A 162 -13.20 -4.74 19.96
CA PRO A 162 -12.33 -3.85 20.75
C PRO A 162 -10.94 -3.79 20.12
N PHE A 163 -10.45 -2.58 19.94
CA PHE A 163 -9.12 -2.33 19.44
C PHE A 163 -8.47 -1.19 20.22
N ASP A 164 -7.29 -1.42 20.77
CA ASP A 164 -6.51 -0.38 21.41
C ASP A 164 -5.65 0.35 20.38
N ILE A 165 -6.05 1.56 20.02
CA ILE A 165 -5.37 2.39 19.01
C ILE A 165 -3.91 2.69 19.38
N ARG A 166 -3.55 2.67 20.66
CA ARG A 166 -2.19 2.90 21.14
C ARG A 166 -1.18 1.87 20.63
N ARG A 167 -1.66 0.67 20.25
CA ARG A 167 -0.83 -0.36 19.59
C ARG A 167 -0.25 0.10 18.26
N LEU A 168 -0.79 1.16 17.68
CA LEU A 168 -0.29 1.74 16.42
C LEU A 168 0.85 2.73 16.63
N PHE A 169 1.05 3.26 17.83
CA PHE A 169 2.00 4.34 18.06
C PHE A 169 3.44 3.96 17.67
N ASP A 170 3.88 2.76 18.05
CA ASP A 170 5.22 2.29 17.69
C ASP A 170 5.32 1.97 16.18
N LEU A 171 4.25 1.48 15.57
CA LEU A 171 4.23 1.27 14.12
C LEU A 171 4.32 2.59 13.36
N ILE A 172 3.64 3.65 13.83
CA ILE A 172 3.70 4.98 13.23
C ILE A 172 5.12 5.56 13.31
N LYS A 173 5.81 5.42 14.46
CA LYS A 173 7.22 5.80 14.58
C LYS A 173 8.13 5.02 13.64
N GLN A 174 7.86 3.72 13.44
CA GLN A 174 8.60 2.93 12.46
C GLN A 174 8.34 3.40 11.02
N VAL A 175 7.10 3.82 10.70
CA VAL A 175 6.76 4.41 9.39
C VAL A 175 7.56 5.69 9.15
N GLU A 176 7.64 6.59 10.13
CA GLU A 176 8.47 7.80 10.04
C GLU A 176 9.90 7.47 9.59
N SER A 177 10.56 6.57 10.32
CA SER A 177 11.94 6.17 10.02
C SER A 177 12.06 5.48 8.65
N ARG A 178 11.12 4.57 8.32
CA ARG A 178 11.16 3.82 7.06
C ARG A 178 10.88 4.70 5.84
N MET A 179 10.03 5.69 6.00
CA MET A 179 9.61 6.58 4.91
C MET A 179 10.43 7.88 4.84
N ALA A 180 11.44 8.06 5.67
CA ALA A 180 12.22 9.31 5.71
C ALA A 180 12.69 9.76 4.31
N ASN A 181 13.14 8.83 3.47
CA ASN A 181 13.62 9.08 2.11
C ASN A 181 12.60 8.69 1.01
N VAL A 182 11.36 8.35 1.36
CA VAL A 182 10.31 7.98 0.40
C VAL A 182 9.57 9.23 -0.05
N VAL A 183 9.45 9.44 -1.35
CA VAL A 183 8.58 10.48 -1.91
C VAL A 183 7.13 10.02 -1.78
N VAL A 184 6.24 10.90 -1.34
CA VAL A 184 4.80 10.61 -1.20
C VAL A 184 4.04 11.46 -2.20
N GLU A 185 3.42 10.80 -3.18
CA GLU A 185 2.70 11.43 -4.29
C GLU A 185 1.19 11.19 -4.17
N ASN A 186 0.42 12.07 -4.80
CA ASN A 186 -1.02 11.92 -5.03
C ASN A 186 -1.33 12.22 -6.49
N GLN A 187 -0.92 11.32 -7.36
CA GLN A 187 -1.03 11.50 -8.80
C GLN A 187 -1.82 10.36 -9.44
N ASP A 188 -2.43 10.67 -10.59
CA ASP A 188 -2.92 9.65 -11.50
C ASP A 188 -1.78 8.72 -11.93
N PHE A 189 -2.06 7.43 -12.03
CA PHE A 189 -1.05 6.40 -12.29
C PHE A 189 -0.26 6.63 -13.59
N GLU A 190 -0.93 7.11 -14.66
CA GLU A 190 -0.28 7.35 -15.95
C GLU A 190 0.70 8.52 -15.85
N THR A 191 0.28 9.61 -15.20
CA THR A 191 1.14 10.78 -14.95
C THR A 191 2.33 10.38 -14.09
N LEU A 192 2.10 9.63 -13.02
CA LEU A 192 3.13 9.14 -12.11
C LEU A 192 4.15 8.27 -12.86
N ILE A 193 3.68 7.25 -13.59
CA ILE A 193 4.54 6.32 -14.31
C ILE A 193 5.40 7.10 -15.32
N LYS A 194 4.81 7.97 -16.14
CA LYS A 194 5.55 8.80 -17.10
C LYS A 194 6.60 9.70 -16.43
N HIS A 195 6.29 10.23 -15.24
CA HIS A 195 7.21 11.10 -14.52
C HIS A 195 8.45 10.35 -14.01
N TYR A 196 8.26 9.13 -13.51
CA TYR A 196 9.33 8.34 -12.90
C TYR A 196 9.98 7.31 -13.81
N ASP A 197 9.46 7.11 -15.04
CA ASP A 197 9.97 6.09 -15.97
C ASP A 197 11.34 6.45 -16.51
N ARG A 198 12.28 5.55 -16.30
CA ARG A 198 13.64 5.54 -16.81
C ARG A 198 14.28 4.17 -16.65
N ASP A 199 15.44 3.98 -17.30
CA ASP A 199 16.24 2.79 -17.08
C ASP A 199 16.53 2.60 -15.57
N GLY A 200 16.38 1.39 -15.08
CA GLY A 200 16.53 1.06 -13.66
C GLY A 200 15.33 1.38 -12.77
N ALA A 201 14.23 1.92 -13.30
CA ALA A 201 12.96 2.05 -12.56
C ALA A 201 12.26 0.70 -12.44
N PHE A 202 11.61 0.47 -11.29
CA PHE A 202 10.73 -0.67 -11.06
C PHE A 202 9.40 -0.18 -10.48
N PHE A 203 8.33 -0.45 -11.20
CA PHE A 203 6.96 -0.10 -10.85
C PHE A 203 6.23 -1.32 -10.31
N TYR A 204 5.65 -1.21 -9.11
CA TYR A 204 4.68 -2.16 -8.62
C TYR A 204 3.28 -1.55 -8.77
N ALA A 205 2.38 -2.25 -9.42
CA ALA A 205 1.01 -1.81 -9.64
C ALA A 205 0.00 -2.85 -9.13
N ASP A 206 -0.93 -2.42 -8.30
CA ASP A 206 -2.01 -3.22 -7.73
C ASP A 206 -3.33 -2.43 -7.87
N PRO A 207 -3.84 -2.26 -9.10
CA PRO A 207 -5.05 -1.48 -9.34
C PRO A 207 -6.30 -2.17 -8.77
N PRO A 208 -7.43 -1.47 -8.64
CA PRO A 208 -8.71 -2.11 -8.42
C PRO A 208 -8.96 -3.21 -9.47
N TYR A 209 -9.47 -4.36 -9.05
CA TYR A 209 -9.68 -5.50 -9.95
C TYR A 209 -10.99 -5.36 -10.73
N LEU A 210 -11.04 -5.86 -11.95
CA LEU A 210 -12.25 -5.85 -12.81
C LEU A 210 -13.51 -6.38 -12.09
N SER A 211 -13.36 -7.39 -11.23
CA SER A 211 -14.48 -7.97 -10.49
C SER A 211 -14.91 -7.17 -9.25
N THR A 212 -14.20 -6.10 -8.90
CA THR A 212 -14.44 -5.31 -7.67
C THR A 212 -14.80 -3.85 -7.97
N GLU A 213 -15.24 -3.56 -9.19
CA GLU A 213 -15.77 -2.24 -9.57
C GLU A 213 -16.89 -1.84 -8.58
N GLY A 214 -16.74 -0.67 -7.96
CA GLY A 214 -17.69 -0.17 -6.94
C GLY A 214 -17.38 -0.51 -5.49
N MET A 215 -16.34 -1.31 -5.17
CA MET A 215 -15.89 -1.53 -3.79
C MET A 215 -14.95 -0.43 -3.27
N TYR A 216 -14.35 0.35 -4.14
CA TYR A 216 -13.42 1.43 -3.82
C TYR A 216 -14.11 2.80 -3.94
N GLU A 217 -13.68 3.77 -3.15
CA GLU A 217 -14.18 5.15 -3.23
C GLU A 217 -13.77 5.85 -4.53
N VAL A 218 -12.70 5.37 -5.15
CA VAL A 218 -12.20 5.84 -6.44
C VAL A 218 -12.68 4.89 -7.52
N SER A 219 -13.43 5.40 -8.51
CA SER A 219 -13.85 4.63 -9.66
C SER A 219 -12.63 4.29 -10.54
N PHE A 220 -12.49 3.02 -10.90
CA PHE A 220 -11.50 2.53 -11.85
C PHE A 220 -12.26 1.68 -12.87
N ASN A 221 -12.52 2.26 -14.03
CA ASN A 221 -13.35 1.66 -15.04
C ASN A 221 -12.53 0.87 -16.07
N TYR A 222 -13.21 0.21 -17.02
CA TYR A 222 -12.54 -0.60 -18.05
C TYR A 222 -11.54 0.21 -18.90
N ASP A 223 -11.85 1.47 -19.21
CA ASP A 223 -10.93 2.34 -19.97
C ASP A 223 -9.64 2.65 -19.16
N ASP A 224 -9.73 2.69 -17.84
CA ASP A 224 -8.57 2.85 -16.97
C ASP A 224 -7.66 1.60 -17.00
N HIS A 225 -8.24 0.39 -17.08
CA HIS A 225 -7.47 -0.83 -17.28
C HIS A 225 -6.72 -0.83 -18.62
N LEU A 226 -7.38 -0.41 -19.69
CA LEU A 226 -6.74 -0.27 -21.01
C LEU A 226 -5.66 0.83 -21.01
N ARG A 227 -5.91 1.94 -20.32
CA ARG A 227 -4.96 3.04 -20.16
C ARG A 227 -3.74 2.59 -19.39
N LEU A 228 -3.92 1.83 -18.31
CA LEU A 228 -2.83 1.25 -17.52
C LEU A 228 -1.98 0.30 -18.37
N LYS A 229 -2.61 -0.61 -19.12
CA LYS A 229 -1.92 -1.50 -20.06
C LYS A 229 -1.03 -0.72 -21.03
N ARG A 230 -1.62 0.24 -21.77
CA ARG A 230 -0.87 1.07 -22.75
C ARG A 230 0.30 1.82 -22.09
N THR A 231 0.11 2.29 -20.87
CA THR A 231 1.16 2.98 -20.13
C THR A 231 2.31 2.04 -19.82
N LEU A 232 2.01 0.83 -19.29
CA LEU A 232 3.02 -0.16 -18.90
C LEU A 232 3.74 -0.78 -20.10
N GLU A 233 3.12 -0.88 -21.26
CA GLU A 233 3.75 -1.37 -22.50
C GLU A 233 4.87 -0.45 -23.00
N ASN A 234 4.79 0.83 -22.69
CA ASN A 234 5.68 1.86 -23.24
C ASN A 234 6.78 2.33 -22.27
N ILE A 235 6.93 1.71 -21.09
CA ILE A 235 7.94 2.10 -20.13
C ILE A 235 9.33 1.55 -20.48
N LYS A 236 10.37 2.27 -20.07
CA LYS A 236 11.75 1.84 -20.12
C LYS A 236 12.13 0.93 -18.95
N GLY A 237 11.48 1.16 -17.82
CA GLY A 237 11.67 0.41 -16.59
C GLY A 237 11.06 -0.97 -16.61
N LYS A 238 11.11 -1.64 -15.46
CA LYS A 238 10.43 -2.92 -15.20
C LYS A 238 9.12 -2.65 -14.48
N PHE A 239 8.11 -3.51 -14.70
CA PHE A 239 6.91 -3.48 -13.88
C PHE A 239 6.53 -4.87 -13.38
N LEU A 240 5.87 -4.90 -12.22
CA LEU A 240 5.15 -6.05 -11.68
C LEU A 240 3.72 -5.60 -11.37
N LEU A 241 2.76 -6.24 -11.99
CA LEU A 241 1.34 -5.94 -11.89
C LEU A 241 0.61 -7.10 -11.21
N SER A 242 -0.22 -6.80 -10.21
CA SER A 242 -1.10 -7.78 -9.55
C SER A 242 -2.52 -7.67 -10.09
N TYR A 243 -3.15 -8.81 -10.42
CA TYR A 243 -4.58 -8.89 -10.78
C TYR A 243 -5.23 -10.17 -10.28
N ASN A 244 -6.57 -10.17 -10.23
CA ASN A 244 -7.33 -11.42 -10.16
C ASN A 244 -7.19 -12.21 -11.46
N ASP A 245 -7.18 -13.52 -11.36
CA ASP A 245 -7.12 -14.42 -12.52
C ASP A 245 -8.49 -14.45 -13.23
N CYS A 246 -8.55 -13.87 -14.42
CA CYS A 246 -9.66 -13.95 -15.33
C CYS A 246 -9.16 -13.95 -16.78
N GLU A 247 -10.03 -14.41 -17.71
CA GLU A 247 -9.67 -14.58 -19.11
C GLU A 247 -9.31 -13.24 -19.76
N GLU A 248 -10.08 -12.18 -19.47
CA GLU A 248 -9.86 -10.85 -20.02
C GLU A 248 -8.47 -10.30 -19.65
N ILE A 249 -8.01 -10.49 -18.41
CA ILE A 249 -6.67 -10.04 -17.99
C ILE A 249 -5.59 -10.90 -18.62
N ARG A 250 -5.79 -12.23 -18.72
CA ARG A 250 -4.83 -13.11 -19.40
C ARG A 250 -4.66 -12.76 -20.88
N GLU A 251 -5.75 -12.45 -21.57
CA GLU A 251 -5.72 -12.00 -22.97
C GLU A 251 -5.06 -10.63 -23.08
N MET A 252 -5.47 -9.67 -22.22
CA MET A 252 -4.97 -8.30 -22.22
C MET A 252 -3.45 -8.24 -22.06
N TYR A 253 -2.84 -9.11 -21.25
CA TYR A 253 -1.42 -9.13 -20.93
C TYR A 253 -0.69 -10.36 -21.48
N SER A 254 -1.21 -11.00 -22.54
CA SER A 254 -0.65 -12.24 -23.13
C SER A 254 0.80 -12.12 -23.59
N ASP A 255 1.24 -10.90 -23.94
CA ASP A 255 2.60 -10.61 -24.42
C ASP A 255 3.65 -10.53 -23.28
N PHE A 256 3.21 -10.60 -22.02
CA PHE A 256 4.06 -10.46 -20.84
C PHE A 256 4.26 -11.79 -20.10
N SER A 257 5.25 -11.82 -19.21
CA SER A 257 5.45 -12.94 -18.31
C SER A 257 4.32 -12.98 -17.28
N ILE A 258 3.59 -14.11 -17.21
CA ILE A 258 2.48 -14.30 -16.28
C ILE A 258 2.81 -15.44 -15.33
N LEU A 259 2.68 -15.20 -14.02
CA LEU A 259 2.73 -16.18 -12.95
C LEU A 259 1.38 -16.21 -12.23
N ASP A 260 0.74 -17.36 -12.21
CA ASP A 260 -0.50 -17.58 -11.47
C ASP A 260 -0.24 -18.26 -10.12
N PHE A 261 -0.98 -17.83 -9.11
CA PHE A 261 -0.97 -18.45 -7.78
C PHE A 261 -2.34 -18.37 -7.11
N SER A 262 -2.55 -19.25 -6.13
CA SER A 262 -3.79 -19.28 -5.36
C SER A 262 -3.52 -18.85 -3.93
N ARG A 263 -4.42 -18.05 -3.36
CA ARG A 263 -4.42 -17.73 -1.93
C ARG A 263 -5.76 -18.03 -1.28
N GLN A 264 -5.72 -18.39 0.00
CA GLN A 264 -6.91 -18.46 0.83
C GLN A 264 -7.22 -17.07 1.40
N HIS A 265 -8.45 -16.62 1.24
CA HIS A 265 -8.88 -15.33 1.79
C HIS A 265 -9.62 -15.55 3.11
N SER A 266 -9.07 -15.03 4.22
CA SER A 266 -9.57 -15.25 5.59
C SER A 266 -11.05 -14.85 5.80
N MET A 267 -11.55 -13.87 5.04
CA MET A 267 -12.96 -13.44 5.14
C MET A 267 -13.90 -14.33 4.34
N ALA A 268 -13.50 -14.79 3.17
CA ALA A 268 -14.31 -15.71 2.37
C ALA A 268 -14.47 -17.08 3.07
N GLN A 269 -13.46 -17.49 3.84
CA GLN A 269 -13.55 -18.73 4.63
C GLN A 269 -14.62 -18.70 5.72
N ARG A 270 -15.10 -17.53 6.13
CA ARG A 270 -16.26 -17.42 7.06
C ARG A 270 -17.59 -17.79 6.40
N TYR A 271 -17.68 -17.68 5.09
CA TYR A 271 -18.90 -17.96 4.33
C TYR A 271 -18.78 -19.22 3.48
N GLU A 272 -17.60 -19.51 2.95
CA GLU A 272 -17.30 -20.67 2.11
C GLU A 272 -15.93 -21.24 2.50
N ALA A 273 -15.90 -22.29 3.31
CA ALA A 273 -14.66 -22.92 3.73
C ALA A 273 -13.89 -23.48 2.52
N GLY A 274 -12.60 -23.11 2.41
CA GLY A 274 -11.73 -23.58 1.33
C GLY A 274 -11.81 -22.81 0.02
N LYS A 275 -12.55 -21.70 -0.06
CA LYS A 275 -12.56 -20.84 -1.26
C LYS A 275 -11.18 -20.26 -1.51
N GLU A 276 -10.62 -20.59 -2.65
CA GLU A 276 -9.35 -20.05 -3.12
C GLU A 276 -9.60 -18.90 -4.10
N PHE A 277 -8.80 -17.86 -3.97
CA PHE A 277 -8.75 -16.77 -4.92
C PHE A 277 -7.49 -16.93 -5.78
N LYS A 278 -7.70 -17.02 -7.07
CA LYS A 278 -6.61 -17.06 -8.03
C LYS A 278 -6.17 -15.64 -8.35
N GLU A 279 -4.89 -15.40 -8.29
CA GLU A 279 -4.27 -14.12 -8.62
C GLU A 279 -3.18 -14.32 -9.65
N LEU A 280 -2.92 -13.26 -10.42
CA LEU A 280 -1.86 -13.18 -11.42
C LEU A 280 -0.82 -12.16 -11.00
N LEU A 281 0.44 -12.49 -11.25
CA LEU A 281 1.55 -11.55 -11.28
C LEU A 281 2.05 -11.46 -12.71
N ILE A 282 2.10 -10.25 -13.24
CA ILE A 282 2.38 -9.97 -14.64
C ILE A 282 3.56 -9.01 -14.70
N GLY A 283 4.57 -9.29 -15.52
CA GLY A 283 5.75 -8.43 -15.63
C GLY A 283 6.39 -8.44 -17.01
N ASN A 284 7.07 -7.33 -17.36
CA ASN A 284 7.83 -7.20 -18.61
C ASN A 284 9.25 -7.75 -18.51
N TYR A 285 9.52 -8.57 -17.50
CA TYR A 285 10.82 -9.20 -17.27
C TYR A 285 10.61 -10.65 -16.83
N ASP A 286 11.68 -11.40 -16.71
CA ASP A 286 11.66 -12.77 -16.22
C ASP A 286 11.34 -12.84 -14.73
N LEU A 287 10.12 -13.26 -14.38
CA LEU A 287 9.64 -13.36 -13.01
C LEU A 287 10.42 -14.40 -12.16
N TYR A 288 11.16 -15.29 -12.80
CA TYR A 288 12.02 -16.28 -12.12
C TYR A 288 13.50 -15.86 -12.05
N GLU A 289 13.84 -14.61 -12.41
CA GLU A 289 15.22 -14.10 -12.43
C GLU A 289 15.94 -14.31 -11.08
N ARG A 290 15.27 -14.02 -9.97
CA ARG A 290 15.85 -14.19 -8.63
C ARG A 290 16.09 -15.64 -8.25
N GLU A 291 15.18 -16.52 -8.61
CA GLU A 291 15.30 -17.95 -8.33
C GLU A 291 16.45 -18.55 -9.12
N ARG A 292 16.57 -18.22 -10.41
CA ARG A 292 17.66 -18.75 -11.27
C ARG A 292 19.04 -18.26 -10.85
N ASN A 293 19.14 -17.02 -10.40
CA ASN A 293 20.40 -16.40 -9.99
C ASN A 293 20.71 -16.59 -8.50
N ARG A 294 19.94 -17.41 -7.80
CA ARG A 294 20.17 -17.69 -6.38
C ARG A 294 21.49 -18.43 -6.21
N PRO A 295 22.38 -17.96 -5.30
CA PRO A 295 23.60 -18.69 -4.98
C PRO A 295 23.26 -20.13 -4.55
N LYS A 296 23.89 -21.13 -5.17
CA LYS A 296 23.67 -22.55 -4.83
C LYS A 296 24.20 -22.92 -3.44
N GLN A 297 24.99 -22.05 -2.83
CA GLN A 297 25.57 -22.24 -1.51
C GLN A 297 24.98 -21.19 -0.55
N LEU A 298 24.19 -21.65 0.43
CA LEU A 298 23.74 -20.83 1.54
C LEU A 298 24.96 -20.50 2.39
N THR A 299 25.33 -19.22 2.47
CA THR A 299 26.34 -18.78 3.44
C THR A 299 25.71 -18.74 4.83
N MET A 300 26.44 -19.19 5.85
CA MET A 300 25.98 -19.36 7.25
C MET A 300 25.54 -18.04 7.92
N PHE A 301 25.60 -16.92 7.20
CA PHE A 301 25.26 -15.56 7.68
C PHE A 301 24.26 -14.82 6.76
N ASN A 302 23.38 -15.53 6.08
CA ASN A 302 22.34 -14.86 5.30
C ASN A 302 21.19 -14.44 6.23
N PRO A 303 20.98 -13.13 6.49
CA PRO A 303 19.88 -12.65 7.35
C PRO A 303 18.48 -13.00 6.81
N TYR A 304 18.41 -13.57 5.60
CA TYR A 304 17.18 -14.00 4.93
C TYR A 304 16.95 -15.51 4.98
N GLU A 305 17.68 -16.26 5.81
CA GLU A 305 17.56 -17.72 5.99
C GLU A 305 16.14 -18.22 6.35
N ASN A 306 15.29 -17.36 6.89
CA ASN A 306 13.91 -17.71 7.20
C ASN A 306 12.96 -17.70 5.99
N PHE A 307 13.43 -17.26 4.82
CA PHE A 307 12.68 -17.30 3.57
C PHE A 307 13.05 -18.54 2.76
N ASN A 308 12.37 -19.66 3.03
CA ASN A 308 12.54 -20.86 2.23
C ASN A 308 11.71 -20.76 0.93
N TYR A 309 12.26 -20.03 -0.05
CA TYR A 309 11.63 -19.80 -1.36
C TYR A 309 11.29 -21.10 -2.10
N GLU A 310 12.14 -22.13 -2.02
CA GLU A 310 11.85 -23.44 -2.64
C GLU A 310 10.64 -24.11 -2.01
N LYS A 311 10.49 -24.02 -0.70
CA LYS A 311 9.33 -24.57 0.01
C LYS A 311 8.06 -23.83 -0.39
N ILE A 312 8.12 -22.52 -0.50
CA ILE A 312 6.99 -21.67 -0.86
C ILE A 312 6.55 -21.92 -2.31
N LEU A 313 7.49 -21.90 -3.25
CA LEU A 313 7.22 -22.20 -4.66
C LEU A 313 6.79 -23.67 -4.85
N LYS A 314 7.44 -24.63 -4.19
CA LYS A 314 7.02 -26.04 -4.22
C LYS A 314 5.64 -26.24 -3.58
N GLU A 315 5.31 -25.58 -2.51
CA GLU A 315 3.96 -25.62 -1.90
C GLU A 315 2.91 -25.00 -2.83
N CYS A 316 3.22 -23.89 -3.51
CA CYS A 316 2.35 -23.32 -4.54
C CYS A 316 2.20 -24.27 -5.75
N ILE A 317 3.28 -24.87 -6.24
CA ILE A 317 3.26 -25.80 -7.37
C ILE A 317 2.63 -27.14 -6.99
N LEU A 318 2.86 -27.66 -5.77
CA LEU A 318 2.27 -28.91 -5.28
C LEU A 318 0.77 -28.74 -5.00
N SER A 319 0.33 -27.61 -4.49
CA SER A 319 -1.11 -27.32 -4.35
C SER A 319 -1.82 -27.31 -5.70
N CYS A 320 -1.16 -26.83 -6.76
CA CYS A 320 -1.67 -26.89 -8.14
C CYS A 320 -1.66 -28.31 -8.73
N LYS A 321 -0.65 -29.16 -8.40
CA LYS A 321 -0.54 -30.54 -8.94
C LYS A 321 -1.46 -31.54 -8.23
N ILE A 322 -1.66 -31.43 -6.93
CA ILE A 322 -2.52 -32.35 -6.16
C ILE A 322 -3.98 -32.20 -6.61
N LYS A 323 -4.42 -31.00 -7.02
CA LYS A 323 -5.81 -30.80 -7.50
C LYS A 323 -6.07 -31.30 -8.92
N LYS A 324 -5.04 -31.45 -9.77
CA LYS A 324 -5.22 -32.10 -11.07
C LYS A 324 -5.46 -33.62 -10.95
N GLN A 325 -5.08 -34.23 -9.82
CA GLN A 325 -5.30 -35.68 -9.58
C GLN A 325 -6.59 -36.00 -8.83
N THR A 326 -7.16 -35.05 -8.09
CA THR A 326 -8.43 -35.26 -7.38
C THR A 326 -9.67 -34.97 -8.23
N ASN A 327 -9.54 -34.29 -9.36
CA ASN A 327 -10.63 -34.07 -10.32
C ASN A 327 -10.74 -35.17 -11.42
N LEU A 328 -10.02 -36.30 -11.24
CA LEU A 328 -10.05 -37.46 -12.13
C LEU A 328 -10.50 -38.74 -11.39
N ARG A 329 -11.32 -38.57 -10.33
CA ARG A 329 -12.08 -39.69 -9.72
C ARG A 329 -13.53 -39.33 -9.49
#